data_c2fb245d797ad80c031835a3a9a36540
#
_entry.id   c2fb245d797ad80c031835a3a9a36540
#
_cell.length_a   1.000
_cell.length_b   1.000
_cell.length_c   1.000
_cell.angle_alpha   90.00
_cell.angle_beta   90.00
_cell.angle_gamma   90.00
#
_symmetry.space_group_name_H-M   'P 1'
#
loop_
_entity.id
_entity.type
_entity.pdbx_description
1 polymer ?
#
loop_
_entity_poly.entity_id
_entity_poly.type
_entity_poly.pdbx_seq_one_letter_code
_entity_poly.pdbx_strand_id
1 'polypeptide(L)'
;MLYPRPERRVLPRTPGMPRIPSPRSPREKDLMIVSLFRAPDARAKRLAVTLYAYTFLDEFVLLYPFYALLFAGTGLSTAEISSLFVIWSAASIVMEVPSGVWADAVSRRRLLALAPLLTAAGYALWVLAPSYWAFAAGFVLWGTAGALQSGATEALIYTELDRLGAADRYAAVMGRATAVGVGAVMASMAVAAPVFALGGYPLVGAASVLACVLASAVATTFPEHHVPGGEPTSLRGHAAILRDGLREARAHRPVRRALLLVPAVTVLWGALEEYIPLLAADTGVAAPIVPLLVLLVAAGGAAGGALAVTGRRFTDRALAGVVGVGALALAAGAAGGAAAGFVALAAAFCAFQLASVLADVRLQESITGHARATVTSLAGLGTGLGTVLVYGAYAAASEVTGHATVFTVSALPYAVLALALFLGAFRTRRDEAPPRPGSAADVAEAEDATKAKDAAEQAGAEPSG
;
A
#
# COMPACT_ATOMS: atom_id res chain seq x y z
N MET A 1 -66.53 68.50 3.28
CA MET A 1 -65.72 68.41 2.05
C MET A 1 -65.11 67.01 2.04
N LEU A 2 -65.69 66.10 1.25
CA LEU A 2 -65.33 64.70 1.12
C LEU A 2 -64.47 64.57 -0.12
N TYR A 3 -63.24 64.01 -0.03
CA TYR A 3 -62.37 63.64 -1.16
C TYR A 3 -62.77 62.22 -1.65
N PRO A 4 -62.94 61.98 -2.95
CA PRO A 4 -63.23 60.66 -3.50
C PRO A 4 -61.96 59.81 -3.60
N ARG A 5 -62.11 58.49 -3.31
CA ARG A 5 -61.07 57.46 -3.48
C ARG A 5 -60.84 57.17 -4.98
N PRO A 6 -59.59 56.92 -5.43
CA PRO A 6 -59.34 56.52 -6.81
C PRO A 6 -59.68 55.02 -7.03
N GLU A 7 -60.43 54.78 -8.12
CA GLU A 7 -60.77 53.43 -8.62
C GLU A 7 -59.52 52.63 -9.07
N ARG A 8 -59.47 51.39 -8.65
CA ARG A 8 -58.44 50.44 -9.14
C ARG A 8 -58.75 50.06 -10.58
N ARG A 9 -57.90 50.51 -11.54
CA ARG A 9 -57.90 49.96 -12.94
C ARG A 9 -57.43 48.52 -12.92
N VAL A 10 -58.30 47.61 -13.35
CA VAL A 10 -57.96 46.19 -13.66
C VAL A 10 -57.32 46.18 -15.04
N LEU A 11 -56.03 45.83 -15.10
CA LEU A 11 -55.31 45.59 -16.36
C LEU A 11 -55.71 44.24 -16.96
N PRO A 12 -55.89 44.13 -18.30
CA PRO A 12 -56.25 42.86 -18.94
C PRO A 12 -55.11 41.86 -18.85
N ARG A 13 -55.49 40.59 -18.56
CA ARG A 13 -54.58 39.45 -18.52
C ARG A 13 -54.08 39.12 -19.92
N THR A 14 -52.75 39.14 -20.13
CA THR A 14 -52.09 38.53 -21.29
C THR A 14 -52.13 37.02 -21.23
N PRO A 15 -52.55 36.32 -22.30
CA PRO A 15 -52.51 34.84 -22.33
C PRO A 15 -51.08 34.38 -22.68
N GLY A 16 -50.50 33.50 -21.88
CA GLY A 16 -49.29 32.75 -22.26
C GLY A 16 -48.10 32.71 -21.31
N MET A 17 -48.20 33.21 -20.07
CA MET A 17 -47.11 32.99 -19.12
C MET A 17 -47.24 31.63 -18.40
N PRO A 18 -46.17 30.78 -18.40
CA PRO A 18 -46.14 29.56 -17.60
C PRO A 18 -46.25 29.91 -16.11
N ARG A 19 -47.09 29.14 -15.40
CA ARG A 19 -47.27 29.30 -13.93
C ARG A 19 -45.95 29.09 -13.24
N ILE A 20 -45.41 30.11 -12.58
CA ILE A 20 -44.31 29.95 -11.63
C ILE A 20 -44.83 29.07 -10.48
N PRO A 21 -44.23 27.92 -10.20
CA PRO A 21 -44.63 27.07 -9.10
C PRO A 21 -44.56 27.86 -7.78
N SER A 22 -45.57 27.75 -6.96
CA SER A 22 -45.60 28.39 -5.62
C SER A 22 -44.40 27.96 -4.79
N PRO A 23 -43.81 28.85 -3.98
CA PRO A 23 -42.67 28.50 -3.13
C PRO A 23 -43.06 27.35 -2.22
N ARG A 24 -42.34 26.23 -2.31
CA ARG A 24 -42.52 25.03 -1.46
C ARG A 24 -42.37 25.41 0.00
N SER A 25 -43.14 24.75 0.85
CA SER A 25 -43.13 25.00 2.30
C SER A 25 -41.71 24.80 2.89
N PRO A 26 -41.32 25.51 3.96
CA PRO A 26 -40.02 25.28 4.61
C PRO A 26 -39.75 23.80 4.94
N ARG A 27 -40.78 23.05 5.35
CA ARG A 27 -40.70 21.62 5.63
C ARG A 27 -40.36 20.75 4.39
N GLU A 28 -40.87 21.09 3.20
CA GLU A 28 -40.52 20.38 1.96
C GLU A 28 -39.10 20.69 1.51
N LYS A 29 -38.62 21.90 1.74
CA LYS A 29 -37.20 22.24 1.47
C LYS A 29 -36.26 21.51 2.42
N ASP A 30 -36.59 21.43 3.71
CA ASP A 30 -35.79 20.69 4.69
C ASP A 30 -35.80 19.19 4.44
N LEU A 31 -36.91 18.59 4.05
CA LEU A 31 -37.01 17.17 3.66
C LEU A 31 -36.21 16.87 2.39
N MET A 32 -36.23 17.75 1.41
CA MET A 32 -35.45 17.61 0.17
C MET A 32 -33.96 17.78 0.42
N ILE A 33 -33.53 18.72 1.25
CA ILE A 33 -32.16 18.92 1.68
C ILE A 33 -31.67 17.67 2.46
N VAL A 34 -32.42 17.19 3.43
CA VAL A 34 -32.08 15.97 4.20
C VAL A 34 -32.04 14.71 3.30
N SER A 35 -32.90 14.60 2.28
CA SER A 35 -32.85 13.49 1.33
C SER A 35 -31.67 13.59 0.37
N LEU A 36 -31.25 14.77 -0.04
CA LEU A 36 -30.07 15.01 -0.86
C LEU A 36 -28.77 14.68 -0.10
N PHE A 37 -28.71 14.93 1.22
CA PHE A 37 -27.55 14.56 2.05
C PHE A 37 -27.52 13.06 2.42
N ARG A 38 -28.67 12.39 2.57
CA ARG A 38 -28.74 10.95 2.87
C ARG A 38 -28.40 10.05 1.68
N ALA A 39 -28.72 10.44 0.48
CA ALA A 39 -28.49 9.64 -0.72
C ALA A 39 -26.98 9.48 -1.06
N PRO A 40 -26.11 10.51 -1.01
CA PRO A 40 -24.69 10.38 -1.18
C PRO A 40 -24.05 9.49 -0.12
N ASP A 41 -24.42 9.63 1.15
CA ASP A 41 -23.90 8.82 2.25
C ASP A 41 -24.21 7.33 2.09
N ALA A 42 -25.42 6.99 1.67
CA ALA A 42 -25.80 5.59 1.42
C ALA A 42 -25.01 4.99 0.24
N ARG A 43 -24.77 5.76 -0.83
CA ARG A 43 -23.96 5.33 -1.99
C ARG A 43 -22.49 5.17 -1.64
N ALA A 44 -21.90 6.12 -0.91
CA ALA A 44 -20.52 6.02 -0.43
C ALA A 44 -20.33 4.81 0.50
N LYS A 45 -21.30 4.55 1.38
CA LYS A 45 -21.29 3.35 2.24
C LYS A 45 -21.38 2.07 1.42
N ARG A 46 -22.24 2.01 0.41
CA ARG A 46 -22.34 0.86 -0.48
C ARG A 46 -21.03 0.61 -1.24
N LEU A 47 -20.40 1.65 -1.79
CA LEU A 47 -19.10 1.55 -2.44
C LEU A 47 -18.04 0.98 -1.48
N ALA A 48 -17.96 1.49 -0.25
CA ALA A 48 -17.03 0.99 0.75
C ALA A 48 -17.29 -0.49 1.11
N VAL A 49 -18.55 -0.89 1.29
CA VAL A 49 -18.92 -2.29 1.56
C VAL A 49 -18.54 -3.21 0.39
N THR A 50 -18.78 -2.77 -0.85
CA THR A 50 -18.36 -3.51 -2.06
C THR A 50 -16.84 -3.68 -2.10
N LEU A 51 -16.08 -2.61 -1.79
CA LEU A 51 -14.62 -2.67 -1.69
C LEU A 51 -14.17 -3.66 -0.61
N TYR A 52 -14.76 -3.62 0.57
CA TYR A 52 -14.38 -4.53 1.66
C TYR A 52 -14.69 -5.99 1.34
N ALA A 53 -15.84 -6.25 0.70
CA ALA A 53 -16.19 -7.59 0.24
C ALA A 53 -15.24 -8.08 -0.86
N TYR A 54 -14.89 -7.22 -1.81
CA TYR A 54 -13.92 -7.51 -2.86
C TYR A 54 -12.56 -7.84 -2.26
N THR A 55 -12.00 -6.94 -1.43
CA THR A 55 -10.69 -7.14 -0.80
C THR A 55 -10.67 -8.38 0.10
N PHE A 56 -11.75 -8.64 0.86
CA PHE A 56 -11.84 -9.84 1.67
C PHE A 56 -11.76 -11.12 0.82
N LEU A 57 -12.51 -11.21 -0.27
CA LEU A 57 -12.55 -12.40 -1.12
C LEU A 57 -11.26 -12.57 -1.93
N ASP A 58 -10.66 -11.48 -2.39
CA ASP A 58 -9.41 -11.47 -3.14
C ASP A 58 -8.23 -11.97 -2.30
N GLU A 59 -8.20 -11.60 -1.01
CA GLU A 59 -7.17 -11.98 -0.06
C GLU A 59 -7.48 -13.29 0.72
N PHE A 60 -8.72 -13.82 0.62
CA PHE A 60 -9.11 -15.05 1.30
C PHE A 60 -8.68 -16.29 0.52
N VAL A 61 -7.38 -16.47 0.36
CA VAL A 61 -6.76 -17.54 -0.42
C VAL A 61 -6.15 -18.60 0.47
N LEU A 62 -6.73 -19.79 0.49
CA LEU A 62 -6.30 -20.90 1.34
C LEU A 62 -4.98 -21.53 0.86
N LEU A 63 -4.58 -21.30 -0.37
CA LEU A 63 -3.30 -21.76 -0.92
C LEU A 63 -2.09 -21.00 -0.39
N TYR A 64 -2.23 -19.76 0.14
CA TYR A 64 -1.10 -18.95 0.60
C TYR A 64 -0.12 -19.70 1.51
N PRO A 65 -0.54 -20.35 2.58
CA PRO A 65 0.39 -21.07 3.45
C PRO A 65 0.89 -22.40 2.88
N PHE A 66 0.42 -22.81 1.70
CA PHE A 66 0.66 -24.15 1.17
C PHE A 66 1.37 -24.21 -0.17
N TYR A 67 1.34 -23.13 -0.99
CA TYR A 67 1.86 -23.24 -2.37
C TYR A 67 3.35 -23.62 -2.43
N ALA A 68 4.19 -23.05 -1.53
CA ALA A 68 5.60 -23.42 -1.49
C ALA A 68 5.80 -24.91 -1.13
N LEU A 69 4.96 -25.45 -0.24
CA LEU A 69 4.95 -26.89 0.09
C LEU A 69 4.44 -27.74 -1.06
N LEU A 70 3.44 -27.26 -1.81
CA LEU A 70 2.97 -27.93 -3.03
C LEU A 70 4.11 -28.07 -4.02
N PHE A 71 4.89 -27.01 -4.25
CA PHE A 71 6.03 -27.01 -5.16
C PHE A 71 7.14 -27.97 -4.69
N ALA A 72 7.53 -27.90 -3.42
CA ALA A 72 8.49 -28.81 -2.83
C ALA A 72 8.00 -30.28 -2.88
N GLY A 73 6.71 -30.50 -2.64
CA GLY A 73 6.08 -31.82 -2.71
C GLY A 73 6.05 -32.43 -4.12
N THR A 74 6.19 -31.62 -5.17
CA THR A 74 6.36 -32.11 -6.57
C THR A 74 7.81 -32.40 -6.92
N GLY A 75 8.75 -32.23 -5.97
CA GLY A 75 10.16 -32.52 -6.16
C GLY A 75 11.00 -31.33 -6.62
N LEU A 76 10.46 -30.12 -6.63
CA LEU A 76 11.24 -28.92 -6.94
C LEU A 76 12.24 -28.62 -5.84
N SER A 77 13.46 -28.29 -6.24
CA SER A 77 14.49 -27.75 -5.35
C SER A 77 14.12 -26.34 -4.87
N THR A 78 14.72 -25.90 -3.78
CA THR A 78 14.55 -24.53 -3.29
C THR A 78 15.01 -23.49 -4.32
N ALA A 79 16.03 -23.81 -5.12
CA ALA A 79 16.48 -22.93 -6.20
C ALA A 79 15.41 -22.76 -7.29
N GLU A 80 14.74 -23.86 -7.69
CA GLU A 80 13.63 -23.80 -8.64
C GLU A 80 12.44 -23.02 -8.06
N ILE A 81 12.09 -23.25 -6.80
CA ILE A 81 11.03 -22.48 -6.10
C ILE A 81 11.39 -20.99 -6.07
N SER A 82 12.62 -20.64 -5.73
CA SER A 82 13.09 -19.26 -5.75
C SER A 82 13.01 -18.64 -7.14
N SER A 83 13.31 -19.41 -8.20
CA SER A 83 13.17 -18.94 -9.59
C SER A 83 11.72 -18.62 -9.96
N LEU A 84 10.74 -19.37 -9.39
CA LEU A 84 9.32 -19.06 -9.55
C LEU A 84 8.95 -17.72 -8.90
N PHE A 85 9.49 -17.41 -7.73
CA PHE A 85 9.29 -16.11 -7.07
C PHE A 85 9.95 -14.96 -7.86
N VAL A 86 11.09 -15.20 -8.48
CA VAL A 86 11.70 -14.25 -9.43
C VAL A 86 10.78 -14.02 -10.63
N ILE A 87 10.19 -15.07 -11.21
CA ILE A 87 9.24 -14.97 -12.33
C ILE A 87 8.01 -14.14 -11.91
N TRP A 88 7.47 -14.39 -10.73
CA TRP A 88 6.35 -13.62 -10.17
C TRP A 88 6.68 -12.12 -10.02
N SER A 89 7.82 -11.81 -9.38
CA SER A 89 8.27 -10.43 -9.20
C SER A 89 8.55 -9.74 -10.54
N ALA A 90 9.19 -10.44 -11.48
CA ALA A 90 9.45 -9.93 -12.81
C ALA A 90 8.16 -9.66 -13.59
N ALA A 91 7.18 -10.57 -13.53
CA ALA A 91 5.87 -10.37 -14.16
C ALA A 91 5.16 -9.13 -13.59
N SER A 92 5.15 -8.96 -12.27
CA SER A 92 4.57 -7.78 -11.61
C SER A 92 5.24 -6.48 -12.05
N ILE A 93 6.58 -6.42 -12.05
CA ILE A 93 7.35 -5.23 -12.44
C ILE A 93 7.12 -4.88 -13.92
N VAL A 94 7.19 -5.89 -14.80
CA VAL A 94 7.01 -5.68 -16.25
C VAL A 94 5.60 -5.23 -16.58
N MET A 95 4.61 -5.77 -15.90
CA MET A 95 3.20 -5.45 -16.13
C MET A 95 2.74 -4.15 -15.47
N GLU A 96 3.52 -3.56 -14.56
CA GLU A 96 3.16 -2.31 -13.86
C GLU A 96 2.92 -1.15 -14.83
N VAL A 97 3.80 -0.97 -15.82
CA VAL A 97 3.66 0.11 -16.81
C VAL A 97 2.50 -0.12 -17.78
N PRO A 98 2.36 -1.31 -18.42
CA PRO A 98 1.20 -1.62 -19.27
C PRO A 98 -0.14 -1.52 -18.53
N SER A 99 -0.21 -1.97 -17.27
CA SER A 99 -1.45 -1.94 -16.49
C SER A 99 -1.95 -0.53 -16.21
N GLY A 100 -1.03 0.41 -15.95
CA GLY A 100 -1.37 1.84 -15.80
C GLY A 100 -2.01 2.42 -17.05
N VAL A 101 -1.43 2.13 -18.24
CA VAL A 101 -2.01 2.55 -19.53
C VAL A 101 -3.39 1.91 -19.74
N TRP A 102 -3.57 0.65 -19.39
CA TRP A 102 -4.87 -0.01 -19.50
C TRP A 102 -5.89 0.54 -18.51
N ALA A 103 -5.49 0.91 -17.28
CA ALA A 103 -6.38 1.53 -16.31
C ALA A 103 -6.95 2.89 -16.77
N ASP A 104 -6.24 3.58 -17.66
CA ASP A 104 -6.69 4.84 -18.28
C ASP A 104 -7.54 4.60 -19.54
N ALA A 105 -7.23 3.55 -20.31
CA ALA A 105 -7.88 3.26 -21.60
C ALA A 105 -9.12 2.34 -21.49
N VAL A 106 -9.15 1.50 -20.46
CA VAL A 106 -10.18 0.45 -20.28
C VAL A 106 -10.96 0.73 -18.99
N SER A 107 -12.15 0.16 -18.89
CA SER A 107 -12.98 0.16 -17.69
C SER A 107 -12.20 -0.43 -16.49
N ARG A 108 -11.98 0.36 -15.46
CA ARG A 108 -11.31 -0.04 -14.21
C ARG A 108 -12.05 -1.21 -13.55
N ARG A 109 -13.38 -1.17 -13.55
CA ARG A 109 -14.23 -2.27 -13.07
C ARG A 109 -13.94 -3.58 -13.80
N ARG A 110 -13.75 -3.53 -15.14
CA ARG A 110 -13.40 -4.73 -15.92
C ARG A 110 -12.03 -5.27 -15.56
N LEU A 111 -11.03 -4.40 -15.31
CA LEU A 111 -9.71 -4.80 -14.87
C LEU A 111 -9.79 -5.47 -13.49
N LEU A 112 -10.54 -4.90 -12.54
CA LEU A 112 -10.76 -5.46 -11.22
C LEU A 112 -11.55 -6.79 -11.24
N ALA A 113 -12.41 -7.00 -12.24
CA ALA A 113 -13.09 -8.29 -12.41
C ALA A 113 -12.18 -9.34 -13.09
N LEU A 114 -11.32 -8.92 -14.02
CA LEU A 114 -10.40 -9.81 -14.72
C LEU A 114 -9.27 -10.31 -13.82
N ALA A 115 -8.70 -9.45 -12.98
CA ALA A 115 -7.53 -9.78 -12.18
C ALA A 115 -7.73 -11.02 -11.27
N PRO A 116 -8.80 -11.16 -10.47
CA PRO A 116 -9.02 -12.37 -9.68
C PRO A 116 -9.24 -13.62 -10.54
N LEU A 117 -9.76 -13.48 -11.78
CA LEU A 117 -9.92 -14.63 -12.69
C LEU A 117 -8.58 -15.13 -13.21
N LEU A 118 -7.60 -14.22 -13.46
CA LEU A 118 -6.23 -14.61 -13.81
C LEU A 118 -5.58 -15.35 -12.64
N THR A 119 -5.74 -14.86 -11.43
CA THR A 119 -5.27 -15.52 -10.21
C THR A 119 -5.93 -16.90 -10.03
N ALA A 120 -7.25 -16.99 -10.21
CA ALA A 120 -7.98 -18.26 -10.15
C ALA A 120 -7.46 -19.27 -11.17
N ALA A 121 -7.19 -18.84 -12.42
CA ALA A 121 -6.61 -19.68 -13.46
C ALA A 121 -5.23 -20.18 -13.06
N GLY A 122 -4.39 -19.33 -12.46
CA GLY A 122 -3.08 -19.72 -11.93
C GLY A 122 -3.19 -20.80 -10.85
N TYR A 123 -4.05 -20.60 -9.85
CA TYR A 123 -4.27 -21.59 -8.77
C TYR A 123 -4.87 -22.90 -9.28
N ALA A 124 -5.82 -22.83 -10.22
CA ALA A 124 -6.36 -24.03 -10.85
C ALA A 124 -5.25 -24.80 -11.59
N LEU A 125 -4.40 -24.10 -12.33
CA LEU A 125 -3.28 -24.71 -13.06
C LEU A 125 -2.29 -25.40 -12.11
N TRP A 126 -1.97 -24.79 -10.96
CA TRP A 126 -1.06 -25.37 -9.97
C TRP A 126 -1.57 -26.69 -9.38
N VAL A 127 -2.86 -26.78 -9.13
CA VAL A 127 -3.46 -27.96 -8.51
C VAL A 127 -3.79 -29.07 -9.52
N LEU A 128 -4.21 -28.68 -10.75
CA LEU A 128 -4.63 -29.65 -11.78
C LEU A 128 -3.47 -30.23 -12.59
N ALA A 129 -2.38 -29.47 -12.76
CA ALA A 129 -1.22 -29.87 -13.56
C ALA A 129 0.11 -29.52 -12.86
N PRO A 130 0.37 -30.05 -11.64
CA PRO A 130 1.51 -29.66 -10.83
C PRO A 130 2.83 -29.95 -11.56
N SER A 131 3.49 -28.91 -12.03
CA SER A 131 4.77 -28.95 -12.72
C SER A 131 5.42 -27.57 -12.68
N TYR A 132 6.74 -27.50 -12.82
CA TYR A 132 7.48 -26.23 -12.82
C TYR A 132 6.87 -25.20 -13.78
N TRP A 133 6.56 -25.59 -15.02
CA TRP A 133 6.03 -24.68 -16.03
C TRP A 133 4.61 -24.22 -15.72
N ALA A 134 3.78 -25.09 -15.12
CA ALA A 134 2.45 -24.70 -14.65
C ALA A 134 2.54 -23.69 -13.47
N PHE A 135 3.48 -23.91 -12.55
CA PHE A 135 3.73 -22.99 -11.46
C PHE A 135 4.24 -21.64 -11.98
N ALA A 136 5.19 -21.65 -12.93
CA ALA A 136 5.71 -20.45 -13.59
C ALA A 136 4.59 -19.67 -14.31
N ALA A 137 3.76 -20.37 -15.11
CA ALA A 137 2.63 -19.74 -15.79
C ALA A 137 1.62 -19.14 -14.79
N GLY A 138 1.30 -19.85 -13.71
CA GLY A 138 0.43 -19.34 -12.66
C GLY A 138 0.99 -18.09 -11.97
N PHE A 139 2.29 -18.02 -11.72
CA PHE A 139 2.94 -16.81 -11.19
C PHE A 139 2.94 -15.63 -12.17
N VAL A 140 3.09 -15.89 -13.48
CA VAL A 140 2.90 -14.83 -14.50
C VAL A 140 1.46 -14.31 -14.47
N LEU A 141 0.48 -15.19 -14.38
CA LEU A 141 -0.93 -14.79 -14.27
C LEU A 141 -1.20 -13.99 -12.98
N TRP A 142 -0.68 -14.45 -11.84
CA TRP A 142 -0.86 -13.78 -10.55
C TRP A 142 -0.14 -12.43 -10.51
N GLY A 143 1.11 -12.35 -10.97
CA GLY A 143 1.84 -11.07 -11.07
C GLY A 143 1.15 -10.07 -12.01
N THR A 144 0.60 -10.55 -13.13
CA THR A 144 -0.21 -9.73 -14.04
C THR A 144 -1.49 -9.25 -13.35
N ALA A 145 -2.18 -10.11 -12.60
CA ALA A 145 -3.38 -9.77 -11.84
C ALA A 145 -3.10 -8.64 -10.83
N GLY A 146 -2.04 -8.77 -10.04
CA GLY A 146 -1.62 -7.75 -9.09
C GLY A 146 -1.36 -6.39 -9.74
N ALA A 147 -0.66 -6.39 -10.89
CA ALA A 147 -0.42 -5.17 -11.65
C ALA A 147 -1.71 -4.53 -12.19
N LEU A 148 -2.70 -5.31 -12.61
CA LEU A 148 -4.00 -4.80 -13.06
C LEU A 148 -4.82 -4.20 -11.93
N GLN A 149 -4.71 -4.72 -10.71
CA GLN A 149 -5.39 -4.20 -9.52
C GLN A 149 -4.72 -2.94 -9.00
N SER A 150 -3.39 -2.87 -9.08
CA SER A 150 -2.61 -1.71 -8.68
C SER A 150 -3.09 -0.47 -9.47
N GLY A 151 -3.25 0.64 -8.79
CA GLY A 151 -3.74 1.87 -9.40
C GLY A 151 -5.21 1.85 -9.85
N ALA A 152 -5.72 0.76 -10.42
CA ALA A 152 -7.14 0.67 -10.84
C ALA A 152 -8.10 0.75 -9.64
N THR A 153 -7.79 0.07 -8.54
CA THR A 153 -8.57 0.11 -7.30
C THR A 153 -8.59 1.51 -6.70
N GLU A 154 -7.42 2.10 -6.51
CA GLU A 154 -7.27 3.43 -5.91
C GLU A 154 -7.95 4.49 -6.76
N ALA A 155 -7.73 4.47 -8.08
CA ALA A 155 -8.30 5.43 -9.00
C ALA A 155 -9.83 5.29 -9.11
N LEU A 156 -10.40 4.08 -9.09
CA LEU A 156 -11.85 3.86 -9.11
C LEU A 156 -12.48 4.40 -7.83
N ILE A 157 -11.95 4.02 -6.68
CA ILE A 157 -12.51 4.41 -5.37
C ILE A 157 -12.41 5.92 -5.17
N TYR A 158 -11.28 6.53 -5.52
CA TYR A 158 -11.11 7.99 -5.43
C TYR A 158 -12.12 8.72 -6.32
N THR A 159 -12.22 8.34 -7.59
CA THR A 159 -13.12 8.97 -8.57
C THR A 159 -14.60 8.88 -8.14
N GLU A 160 -15.02 7.70 -7.65
CA GLU A 160 -16.41 7.51 -7.21
C GLU A 160 -16.74 8.24 -5.91
N LEU A 161 -15.80 8.29 -4.94
CA LEU A 161 -15.96 9.08 -3.71
C LEU A 161 -15.99 10.58 -4.00
N ASP A 162 -15.10 11.08 -4.87
CA ASP A 162 -15.06 12.49 -5.27
C ASP A 162 -16.36 12.90 -5.93
N ARG A 163 -16.87 12.10 -6.85
CA ARG A 163 -18.16 12.31 -7.50
C ARG A 163 -19.34 12.36 -6.52
N LEU A 164 -19.24 11.64 -5.40
CA LEU A 164 -20.24 11.63 -4.33
C LEU A 164 -20.04 12.78 -3.33
N GLY A 165 -19.02 13.63 -3.51
CA GLY A 165 -18.65 14.69 -2.57
C GLY A 165 -18.11 14.16 -1.23
N ALA A 166 -17.49 12.98 -1.25
CA ALA A 166 -16.98 12.27 -0.08
C ALA A 166 -15.48 11.91 -0.23
N ALA A 167 -14.72 12.70 -1.00
CA ALA A 167 -13.29 12.49 -1.22
C ALA A 167 -12.47 12.52 0.08
N ASP A 168 -12.91 13.28 1.07
CA ASP A 168 -12.35 13.33 2.43
C ASP A 168 -12.35 11.97 3.14
N ARG A 169 -13.23 11.05 2.76
CA ARG A 169 -13.34 9.70 3.34
C ARG A 169 -12.39 8.69 2.70
N TYR A 170 -11.71 9.03 1.59
CA TYR A 170 -10.86 8.12 0.83
C TYR A 170 -9.83 7.40 1.70
N ALA A 171 -9.05 8.16 2.49
CA ALA A 171 -8.02 7.58 3.36
C ALA A 171 -8.59 6.60 4.39
N ALA A 172 -9.76 6.92 4.98
CA ALA A 172 -10.41 6.05 5.95
C ALA A 172 -10.99 4.78 5.31
N VAL A 173 -11.53 4.88 4.08
CA VAL A 173 -12.07 3.75 3.33
C VAL A 173 -10.94 2.81 2.91
N MET A 174 -9.85 3.35 2.34
CA MET A 174 -8.69 2.54 1.93
C MET A 174 -7.99 1.89 3.12
N GLY A 175 -7.79 2.64 4.23
CA GLY A 175 -7.19 2.07 5.44
C GLY A 175 -8.02 0.92 6.03
N ARG A 176 -9.36 0.99 5.99
CA ARG A 176 -10.22 -0.12 6.40
C ARG A 176 -10.16 -1.28 5.43
N ALA A 177 -10.09 -1.03 4.12
CA ALA A 177 -9.92 -2.08 3.12
C ALA A 177 -8.62 -2.86 3.37
N THR A 178 -7.50 -2.16 3.62
CA THR A 178 -6.23 -2.80 4.00
C THR A 178 -6.37 -3.67 5.26
N ALA A 179 -7.05 -3.17 6.30
CA ALA A 179 -7.29 -3.95 7.53
C ALA A 179 -8.15 -5.19 7.27
N VAL A 180 -9.17 -5.09 6.39
CA VAL A 180 -10.01 -6.21 5.96
C VAL A 180 -9.16 -7.24 5.19
N GLY A 181 -8.28 -6.80 4.29
CA GLY A 181 -7.37 -7.68 3.56
C GLY A 181 -6.46 -8.47 4.49
N VAL A 182 -5.77 -7.80 5.42
CA VAL A 182 -4.95 -8.47 6.45
C VAL A 182 -5.78 -9.48 7.25
N GLY A 183 -6.99 -9.10 7.66
CA GLY A 183 -7.90 -10.00 8.36
C GLY A 183 -8.31 -11.21 7.51
N ALA A 184 -8.52 -11.03 6.20
CA ALA A 184 -8.87 -12.10 5.27
C ALA A 184 -7.71 -13.10 5.09
N VAL A 185 -6.47 -12.60 4.91
CA VAL A 185 -5.26 -13.45 4.87
C VAL A 185 -5.12 -14.27 6.14
N MET A 186 -5.25 -13.66 7.32
CA MET A 186 -5.18 -14.41 8.59
C MET A 186 -6.32 -15.42 8.74
N ALA A 187 -7.54 -15.05 8.34
CA ALA A 187 -8.67 -15.97 8.36
C ALA A 187 -8.49 -17.14 7.38
N SER A 188 -7.95 -16.87 6.19
CA SER A 188 -7.65 -17.92 5.20
C SER A 188 -6.63 -18.92 5.73
N MET A 189 -5.56 -18.46 6.39
CA MET A 189 -4.55 -19.33 7.02
C MET A 189 -5.14 -20.18 8.16
N ALA A 190 -6.02 -19.62 8.98
CA ALA A 190 -6.69 -20.36 10.04
C ALA A 190 -7.62 -21.45 9.49
N VAL A 191 -8.35 -21.15 8.40
CA VAL A 191 -9.27 -22.09 7.74
C VAL A 191 -8.53 -23.10 6.87
N ALA A 192 -7.35 -22.74 6.35
CA ALA A 192 -6.55 -23.59 5.47
C ALA A 192 -6.17 -24.92 6.13
N ALA A 193 -5.83 -24.91 7.42
CA ALA A 193 -5.44 -26.12 8.17
C ALA A 193 -6.53 -27.21 8.18
N PRO A 194 -7.77 -26.95 8.66
CA PRO A 194 -8.84 -27.94 8.65
C PRO A 194 -9.29 -28.34 7.24
N VAL A 195 -9.31 -27.39 6.27
CA VAL A 195 -9.67 -27.69 4.88
C VAL A 195 -8.65 -28.61 4.24
N PHE A 196 -7.35 -28.40 4.50
CA PHE A 196 -6.31 -29.29 4.01
C PHE A 196 -6.40 -30.69 4.61
N ALA A 197 -6.72 -30.80 5.90
CA ALA A 197 -6.91 -32.09 6.57
C ALA A 197 -8.10 -32.89 5.99
N LEU A 198 -9.11 -32.22 5.42
CA LEU A 198 -10.29 -32.85 4.81
C LEU A 198 -10.05 -33.30 3.36
N GLY A 199 -9.26 -32.59 2.58
CA GLY A 199 -9.17 -32.89 1.14
C GLY A 199 -7.85 -32.48 0.48
N GLY A 200 -6.81 -32.16 1.24
CA GLY A 200 -5.48 -31.84 0.74
C GLY A 200 -5.43 -30.63 -0.20
N TYR A 201 -4.44 -30.61 -1.08
CA TYR A 201 -4.26 -29.56 -2.07
C TYR A 201 -5.45 -29.34 -3.01
N PRO A 202 -6.16 -30.40 -3.50
CA PRO A 202 -7.32 -30.19 -4.37
C PRO A 202 -8.43 -29.37 -3.72
N LEU A 203 -8.74 -29.63 -2.45
CA LEU A 203 -9.81 -28.90 -1.76
C LEU A 203 -9.41 -27.47 -1.42
N VAL A 204 -8.17 -27.27 -0.95
CA VAL A 204 -7.61 -25.93 -0.68
C VAL A 204 -7.54 -25.10 -1.97
N GLY A 205 -7.10 -25.71 -3.08
CA GLY A 205 -7.06 -25.06 -4.37
C GLY A 205 -8.46 -24.69 -4.90
N ALA A 206 -9.42 -25.61 -4.82
CA ALA A 206 -10.81 -25.34 -5.22
C ALA A 206 -11.43 -24.19 -4.41
N ALA A 207 -11.20 -24.16 -3.09
CA ALA A 207 -11.66 -23.09 -2.22
C ALA A 207 -11.03 -21.72 -2.59
N SER A 208 -9.73 -21.72 -2.92
CA SER A 208 -9.02 -20.49 -3.36
C SER A 208 -9.54 -20.00 -4.71
N VAL A 209 -9.74 -20.90 -5.67
CA VAL A 209 -10.35 -20.56 -6.98
C VAL A 209 -11.77 -20.00 -6.79
N LEU A 210 -12.57 -20.60 -5.92
CA LEU A 210 -13.92 -20.11 -5.62
C LEU A 210 -13.89 -18.69 -5.03
N ALA A 211 -12.97 -18.42 -4.08
CA ALA A 211 -12.82 -17.08 -3.50
C ALA A 211 -12.49 -16.04 -4.57
N CYS A 212 -11.54 -16.33 -5.47
CA CYS A 212 -11.19 -15.45 -6.57
C CYS A 212 -12.37 -15.23 -7.56
N VAL A 213 -13.13 -16.29 -7.90
CA VAL A 213 -14.31 -16.15 -8.76
C VAL A 213 -15.38 -15.29 -8.09
N LEU A 214 -15.60 -15.43 -6.78
CA LEU A 214 -16.52 -14.59 -6.02
C LEU A 214 -16.02 -13.14 -5.94
N ALA A 215 -14.70 -12.91 -5.77
CA ALA A 215 -14.10 -11.58 -5.84
C ALA A 215 -14.38 -10.91 -7.20
N SER A 216 -14.18 -11.65 -8.31
CA SER A 216 -14.52 -11.18 -9.65
C SER A 216 -16.00 -10.82 -9.78
N ALA A 217 -16.90 -11.66 -9.27
CA ALA A 217 -18.33 -11.38 -9.29
C ALA A 217 -18.67 -10.10 -8.50
N VAL A 218 -18.07 -9.90 -7.33
CA VAL A 218 -18.25 -8.66 -6.54
C VAL A 218 -17.69 -7.47 -7.30
N ALA A 219 -16.55 -7.58 -7.97
CA ALA A 219 -15.96 -6.50 -8.76
C ALA A 219 -16.89 -5.98 -9.86
N THR A 220 -17.71 -6.84 -10.47
CA THR A 220 -18.71 -6.43 -11.47
C THR A 220 -19.77 -5.48 -10.92
N THR A 221 -19.96 -5.44 -9.60
CA THR A 221 -20.96 -4.59 -8.92
C THR A 221 -20.45 -3.19 -8.58
N PHE A 222 -19.14 -2.90 -8.80
CA PHE A 222 -18.62 -1.55 -8.60
C PHE A 222 -19.33 -0.55 -9.51
N PRO A 223 -19.75 0.61 -8.99
CA PRO A 223 -20.15 1.72 -9.83
C PRO A 223 -18.93 2.23 -10.60
N GLU A 224 -19.11 2.55 -11.85
CA GLU A 224 -18.06 3.12 -12.68
C GLU A 224 -18.62 4.22 -13.56
N HIS A 225 -18.12 5.42 -13.36
CA HIS A 225 -18.47 6.61 -14.15
C HIS A 225 -17.23 7.19 -14.84
N HIS A 226 -16.20 6.35 -15.01
CA HIS A 226 -15.00 6.75 -15.75
C HIS A 226 -15.35 6.95 -17.23
N VAL A 227 -15.00 8.11 -17.75
CA VAL A 227 -15.02 8.38 -19.20
C VAL A 227 -13.58 8.17 -19.68
N PRO A 228 -13.30 7.13 -20.49
CA PRO A 228 -12.00 6.94 -21.09
C PRO A 228 -11.66 8.17 -21.96
N GLY A 229 -10.53 8.83 -21.74
CA GLY A 229 -10.22 10.03 -22.50
C GLY A 229 -8.99 10.83 -22.04
N GLY A 230 -8.22 10.33 -21.08
CA GLY A 230 -6.89 10.89 -20.78
C GLY A 230 -5.88 10.51 -21.87
N GLU A 231 -4.99 11.45 -22.28
CA GLU A 231 -3.85 11.05 -23.10
C GLU A 231 -3.01 10.01 -22.33
N PRO A 232 -2.78 8.81 -22.91
CA PRO A 232 -2.01 7.78 -22.23
C PRO A 232 -0.60 8.31 -21.96
N THR A 233 -0.16 8.22 -20.71
CA THR A 233 1.21 8.59 -20.35
C THR A 233 2.17 7.68 -21.13
N SER A 234 2.93 8.25 -22.05
CA SER A 234 3.83 7.50 -22.92
C SER A 234 4.96 6.83 -22.09
N LEU A 235 5.54 5.74 -22.57
CA LEU A 235 6.73 5.11 -21.96
C LEU A 235 7.87 6.14 -21.75
N ARG A 236 8.00 7.12 -22.66
CA ARG A 236 8.96 8.22 -22.51
C ARG A 236 8.60 9.13 -21.34
N GLY A 237 7.31 9.35 -21.08
CA GLY A 237 6.83 10.09 -19.92
C GLY A 237 7.22 9.39 -18.61
N HIS A 238 7.00 8.08 -18.51
CA HIS A 238 7.41 7.29 -17.34
C HIS A 238 8.94 7.33 -17.12
N ALA A 239 9.73 7.19 -18.19
CA ALA A 239 11.19 7.30 -18.12
C ALA A 239 11.66 8.71 -17.70
N ALA A 240 10.98 9.77 -18.14
CA ALA A 240 11.25 11.14 -17.73
C ALA A 240 10.93 11.34 -16.23
N ILE A 241 9.77 10.87 -15.78
CA ILE A 241 9.35 10.88 -14.37
C ILE A 241 10.41 10.18 -13.50
N LEU A 242 10.82 8.97 -13.88
CA LEU A 242 11.83 8.20 -13.15
C LEU A 242 13.17 8.93 -13.07
N ARG A 243 13.62 9.53 -14.18
CA ARG A 243 14.85 10.32 -14.24
C ARG A 243 14.79 11.55 -13.33
N ASP A 244 13.67 12.25 -13.30
CA ASP A 244 13.51 13.44 -12.46
C ASP A 244 13.46 13.09 -10.97
N GLY A 245 12.82 11.99 -10.60
CA GLY A 245 12.90 11.45 -9.24
C GLY A 245 14.30 11.01 -8.83
N LEU A 246 15.04 10.42 -9.75
CA LEU A 246 16.45 10.05 -9.50
C LEU A 246 17.33 11.27 -9.31
N ARG A 247 17.07 12.37 -10.04
CA ARG A 247 17.75 13.64 -9.88
C ARG A 247 17.44 14.25 -8.52
N GLU A 248 16.17 14.29 -8.11
CA GLU A 248 15.73 14.75 -6.79
C GLU A 248 16.38 13.95 -5.65
N ALA A 249 16.35 12.62 -5.73
CA ALA A 249 16.98 11.74 -4.77
C ALA A 249 18.51 11.95 -4.67
N ARG A 250 19.17 12.27 -5.79
CA ARG A 250 20.62 12.59 -5.80
C ARG A 250 20.92 13.96 -5.23
N ALA A 251 20.08 14.96 -5.46
CA ALA A 251 20.27 16.33 -5.01
C ALA A 251 20.08 16.49 -3.49
N HIS A 252 19.14 15.75 -2.89
CA HIS A 252 18.74 15.92 -1.50
C HIS A 252 19.14 14.72 -0.64
N ARG A 253 20.17 14.90 0.22
CA ARG A 253 20.65 13.85 1.14
C ARG A 253 19.55 13.23 2.03
N PRO A 254 18.60 13.99 2.62
CA PRO A 254 17.52 13.41 3.42
C PRO A 254 16.63 12.45 2.60
N VAL A 255 16.24 12.87 1.39
CA VAL A 255 15.43 12.05 0.47
C VAL A 255 16.15 10.75 0.10
N ARG A 256 17.45 10.85 -0.26
CA ARG A 256 18.26 9.69 -0.61
C ARG A 256 18.39 8.70 0.55
N ARG A 257 18.59 9.19 1.77
CA ARG A 257 18.68 8.34 2.98
C ARG A 257 17.35 7.62 3.26
N ALA A 258 16.26 8.35 3.21
CA ALA A 258 14.92 7.78 3.40
C ALA A 258 14.58 6.79 2.28
N LEU A 259 14.92 7.10 1.03
CA LEU A 259 14.73 6.25 -0.13
C LEU A 259 15.50 4.91 -0.02
N LEU A 260 16.70 4.93 0.55
CA LEU A 260 17.49 3.72 0.80
C LEU A 260 17.03 2.95 2.04
N LEU A 261 16.45 3.63 3.02
CA LEU A 261 16.00 3.01 4.27
C LEU A 261 14.81 2.08 4.03
N VAL A 262 13.85 2.49 3.18
CA VAL A 262 12.65 1.67 2.88
C VAL A 262 13.03 0.28 2.37
N PRO A 263 13.75 0.12 1.25
CA PRO A 263 14.13 -1.22 0.78
C PRO A 263 15.08 -1.93 1.74
N ALA A 264 15.98 -1.22 2.44
CA ALA A 264 16.89 -1.83 3.40
C ALA A 264 16.16 -2.51 4.58
N VAL A 265 15.01 -1.99 4.98
CA VAL A 265 14.18 -2.61 6.02
C VAL A 265 13.24 -3.65 5.42
N THR A 266 12.60 -3.38 4.28
CA THR A 266 11.44 -4.13 3.80
C THR A 266 11.80 -5.36 2.96
N VAL A 267 12.84 -5.27 2.12
CA VAL A 267 13.13 -6.29 1.10
C VAL A 267 13.35 -7.67 1.67
N LEU A 268 14.22 -7.76 2.67
CA LEU A 268 14.70 -9.07 3.14
C LEU A 268 13.61 -9.86 3.89
N TRP A 269 12.91 -9.24 4.85
CA TRP A 269 11.87 -9.95 5.58
C TRP A 269 10.65 -10.26 4.69
N GLY A 270 10.30 -9.35 3.76
CA GLY A 270 9.24 -9.59 2.80
C GLY A 270 9.56 -10.77 1.87
N ALA A 271 10.83 -10.91 1.44
CA ALA A 271 11.24 -12.08 0.67
C ALA A 271 11.28 -13.36 1.51
N LEU A 272 11.72 -13.28 2.78
CA LEU A 272 11.75 -14.44 3.67
C LEU A 272 10.35 -14.98 3.99
N GLU A 273 9.32 -14.15 3.94
CA GLU A 273 7.93 -14.55 4.18
C GLU A 273 7.52 -15.74 3.31
N GLU A 274 7.96 -15.74 2.04
CA GLU A 274 7.65 -16.79 1.07
C GLU A 274 8.23 -18.17 1.45
N TYR A 275 9.29 -18.20 2.26
CA TYR A 275 9.96 -19.43 2.69
C TYR A 275 9.55 -19.88 4.09
N ILE A 276 8.71 -19.12 4.81
CA ILE A 276 8.20 -19.50 6.15
C ILE A 276 7.52 -20.88 6.14
N PRO A 277 6.70 -21.25 5.13
CA PRO A 277 6.11 -22.58 5.07
C PRO A 277 7.15 -23.71 4.96
N LEU A 278 8.22 -23.48 4.19
CA LEU A 278 9.32 -24.46 4.04
C LEU A 278 10.10 -24.60 5.33
N LEU A 279 10.45 -23.49 5.99
CA LEU A 279 11.09 -23.50 7.30
C LEU A 279 10.20 -24.21 8.35
N ALA A 280 8.88 -24.03 8.28
CA ALA A 280 7.95 -24.71 9.19
C ALA A 280 7.94 -26.23 8.94
N ALA A 281 7.96 -26.67 7.68
CA ALA A 281 8.05 -28.08 7.35
C ALA A 281 9.34 -28.74 7.84
N ASP A 282 10.47 -28.02 7.78
CA ASP A 282 11.77 -28.51 8.27
C ASP A 282 11.76 -28.80 9.78
N THR A 283 10.85 -28.22 10.56
CA THR A 283 10.69 -28.55 11.99
C THR A 283 10.07 -29.91 12.24
N GLY A 284 9.63 -30.62 11.20
CA GLY A 284 9.01 -31.94 11.30
C GLY A 284 7.54 -31.94 11.73
N VAL A 285 6.89 -30.76 11.77
CA VAL A 285 5.46 -30.67 12.05
C VAL A 285 4.63 -31.26 10.93
N ALA A 286 3.46 -31.82 11.24
CA ALA A 286 2.55 -32.31 10.21
C ALA A 286 2.06 -31.17 9.28
N ALA A 287 1.91 -31.46 7.99
CA ALA A 287 1.52 -30.45 6.99
C ALA A 287 0.29 -29.60 7.37
N PRO A 288 -0.78 -30.12 8.02
CA PRO A 288 -1.91 -29.30 8.45
C PRO A 288 -1.56 -28.27 9.55
N ILE A 289 -0.42 -28.41 10.24
CA ILE A 289 0.01 -27.48 11.29
C ILE A 289 0.77 -26.28 10.69
N VAL A 290 1.39 -26.45 9.53
CA VAL A 290 2.18 -25.40 8.89
C VAL A 290 1.42 -24.07 8.74
N PRO A 291 0.16 -24.03 8.26
CA PRO A 291 -0.60 -22.79 8.17
C PRO A 291 -0.75 -22.06 9.51
N LEU A 292 -0.80 -22.77 10.63
CA LEU A 292 -0.91 -22.15 11.95
C LEU A 292 0.39 -21.48 12.38
N LEU A 293 1.54 -22.03 12.01
CA LEU A 293 2.85 -21.39 12.23
C LEU A 293 3.03 -20.17 11.32
N VAL A 294 2.60 -20.27 10.08
CA VAL A 294 2.58 -19.12 9.14
C VAL A 294 1.64 -18.03 9.66
N LEU A 295 0.44 -18.39 10.12
CA LEU A 295 -0.51 -17.45 10.75
C LEU A 295 0.10 -16.75 11.97
N LEU A 296 0.86 -17.45 12.81
CA LEU A 296 1.53 -16.85 13.97
C LEU A 296 2.52 -15.77 13.55
N VAL A 297 3.30 -16.03 12.49
CA VAL A 297 4.26 -15.04 11.94
C VAL A 297 3.52 -13.87 11.30
N ALA A 298 2.46 -14.14 10.52
CA ALA A 298 1.62 -13.12 9.91
C ALA A 298 0.92 -12.23 10.96
N ALA A 299 0.47 -12.83 12.07
CA ALA A 299 -0.10 -12.10 13.21
C ALA A 299 0.94 -11.18 13.87
N GLY A 300 2.21 -11.61 13.94
CA GLY A 300 3.33 -10.76 14.35
C GLY A 300 3.46 -9.55 13.43
N GLY A 301 3.49 -9.75 12.12
CA GLY A 301 3.53 -8.67 11.13
C GLY A 301 2.35 -7.70 11.28
N ALA A 302 1.12 -8.22 11.38
CA ALA A 302 -0.08 -7.42 11.59
C ALA A 302 0.00 -6.58 12.88
N ALA A 303 0.50 -7.15 13.97
CA ALA A 303 0.73 -6.43 15.23
C ALA A 303 1.75 -5.31 15.07
N GLY A 304 2.84 -5.54 14.30
CA GLY A 304 3.84 -4.52 13.98
C GLY A 304 3.26 -3.35 13.23
N GLY A 305 2.42 -3.62 12.22
CA GLY A 305 1.68 -2.59 11.49
C GLY A 305 0.75 -1.76 12.38
N ALA A 306 0.01 -2.42 13.29
CA ALA A 306 -0.86 -1.75 14.26
C ALA A 306 -0.07 -0.88 15.25
N LEU A 307 1.08 -1.35 15.74
CA LEU A 307 1.95 -0.61 16.63
C LEU A 307 2.55 0.64 15.98
N ALA A 308 2.69 0.66 14.66
CA ALA A 308 3.22 1.81 13.93
C ALA A 308 2.40 3.10 14.13
N VAL A 309 1.09 2.98 14.41
CA VAL A 309 0.23 4.12 14.75
C VAL A 309 0.76 4.88 15.96
N THR A 310 1.30 4.17 16.95
CA THR A 310 1.87 4.74 18.17
C THR A 310 3.31 5.21 17.98
N GLY A 311 4.01 4.68 16.98
CA GLY A 311 5.44 4.83 16.75
C GLY A 311 5.88 6.12 16.03
N ARG A 312 4.99 7.05 15.72
CA ARG A 312 5.30 8.29 14.97
C ARG A 312 6.41 9.18 15.60
N ARG A 313 6.74 8.96 16.85
CA ARG A 313 7.77 9.72 17.58
C ARG A 313 9.08 8.95 17.77
N PHE A 314 9.28 7.81 17.11
CA PHE A 314 10.48 7.02 17.27
C PHE A 314 11.70 7.75 16.70
N THR A 315 12.72 7.91 17.55
CA THR A 315 14.03 8.41 17.15
C THR A 315 14.76 7.36 16.31
N ASP A 316 15.86 7.75 15.64
CA ASP A 316 16.70 6.79 14.91
C ASP A 316 17.27 5.71 15.82
N ARG A 317 17.59 6.05 17.08
CA ARG A 317 18.06 5.07 18.08
C ARG A 317 16.97 4.08 18.48
N ALA A 318 15.72 4.55 18.62
CA ALA A 318 14.58 3.66 18.89
C ALA A 318 14.32 2.73 17.71
N LEU A 319 14.37 3.24 16.46
CA LEU A 319 14.25 2.41 15.27
C LEU A 319 15.40 1.40 15.17
N ALA A 320 16.65 1.82 15.49
CA ALA A 320 17.79 0.91 15.55
C ALA A 320 17.57 -0.22 16.57
N GLY A 321 17.00 0.11 17.74
CA GLY A 321 16.64 -0.86 18.76
C GLY A 321 15.60 -1.87 18.27
N VAL A 322 14.53 -1.38 17.59
CA VAL A 322 13.47 -2.25 17.00
C VAL A 322 14.07 -3.21 15.98
N VAL A 323 14.88 -2.71 15.03
CA VAL A 323 15.52 -3.55 14.00
C VAL A 323 16.51 -4.52 14.64
N GLY A 324 17.28 -4.10 15.66
CA GLY A 324 18.22 -4.97 16.38
C GLY A 324 17.52 -6.10 17.15
N VAL A 325 16.42 -5.79 17.85
CA VAL A 325 15.58 -6.82 18.52
C VAL A 325 14.98 -7.78 17.48
N GLY A 326 14.52 -7.27 16.34
CA GLY A 326 14.03 -8.08 15.23
C GLY A 326 15.12 -9.02 14.70
N ALA A 327 16.35 -8.54 14.52
CA ALA A 327 17.48 -9.36 14.07
C ALA A 327 17.80 -10.48 15.04
N LEU A 328 17.86 -10.18 16.34
CA LEU A 328 18.09 -11.20 17.38
C LEU A 328 16.97 -12.22 17.44
N ALA A 329 15.74 -11.78 17.34
CA ALA A 329 14.56 -12.65 17.34
C ALA A 329 14.50 -13.56 16.10
N LEU A 330 14.88 -13.03 14.90
CA LEU A 330 14.99 -13.80 13.67
C LEU A 330 16.06 -14.92 13.83
N ALA A 331 17.25 -14.55 14.30
CA ALA A 331 18.33 -15.52 14.49
C ALA A 331 17.97 -16.58 15.51
N ALA A 332 17.45 -16.21 16.69
CA ALA A 332 17.06 -17.12 17.75
C ALA A 332 15.91 -18.04 17.33
N GLY A 333 14.91 -17.50 16.61
CA GLY A 333 13.77 -18.26 16.15
C GLY A 333 14.11 -19.31 15.11
N ALA A 334 15.04 -19.03 14.22
CA ALA A 334 15.44 -19.94 13.15
C ALA A 334 16.50 -20.96 13.60
N ALA A 335 17.48 -20.54 14.42
CA ALA A 335 18.62 -21.39 14.79
C ALA A 335 18.25 -22.69 15.52
N GLY A 336 17.14 -22.69 16.24
CA GLY A 336 16.68 -23.87 17.00
C GLY A 336 16.05 -24.99 16.17
N GLY A 337 15.68 -24.75 14.92
CA GLY A 337 15.01 -25.71 14.04
C GLY A 337 13.72 -26.32 14.64
N ALA A 338 13.08 -25.64 15.57
CA ALA A 338 11.92 -26.12 16.30
C ALA A 338 10.69 -25.23 16.09
N ALA A 339 9.50 -25.80 16.09
CA ALA A 339 8.23 -25.09 15.96
C ALA A 339 8.07 -23.95 17.01
N ALA A 340 8.60 -24.13 18.23
CA ALA A 340 8.60 -23.09 19.27
C ALA A 340 9.34 -21.81 18.84
N GLY A 341 10.34 -21.91 17.94
CA GLY A 341 11.07 -20.77 17.38
C GLY A 341 10.18 -19.79 16.62
N PHE A 342 8.99 -20.24 16.14
CA PHE A 342 8.06 -19.39 15.39
C PHE A 342 7.46 -18.25 16.24
N VAL A 343 7.48 -18.37 17.58
CA VAL A 343 7.13 -17.25 18.45
C VAL A 343 8.16 -16.12 18.31
N ALA A 344 9.43 -16.46 18.28
CA ALA A 344 10.49 -15.47 18.08
C ALA A 344 10.47 -14.92 16.64
N LEU A 345 10.17 -15.75 15.62
CA LEU A 345 9.97 -15.31 14.25
C LEU A 345 8.80 -14.31 14.15
N ALA A 346 7.69 -14.58 14.84
CA ALA A 346 6.56 -13.65 14.89
C ALA A 346 6.97 -12.29 15.51
N ALA A 347 7.79 -12.30 16.57
CA ALA A 347 8.34 -11.08 17.16
C ALA A 347 9.30 -10.34 16.21
N ALA A 348 10.11 -11.09 15.43
CA ALA A 348 10.98 -10.51 14.40
C ALA A 348 10.16 -9.81 13.30
N PHE A 349 9.14 -10.47 12.76
CA PHE A 349 8.27 -9.91 11.72
C PHE A 349 7.44 -8.72 12.25
N CYS A 350 7.03 -8.74 13.52
CA CYS A 350 6.44 -7.58 14.19
C CYS A 350 7.38 -6.38 14.18
N ALA A 351 8.64 -6.58 14.57
CA ALA A 351 9.65 -5.52 14.61
C ALA A 351 9.95 -4.99 13.19
N PHE A 352 10.11 -5.87 12.20
CA PHE A 352 10.42 -5.46 10.83
C PHE A 352 9.25 -4.75 10.16
N GLN A 353 8.02 -5.21 10.33
CA GLN A 353 6.84 -4.51 9.83
C GLN A 353 6.68 -3.13 10.46
N LEU A 354 6.85 -3.02 11.78
CA LEU A 354 6.87 -1.72 12.47
C LEU A 354 7.94 -0.81 11.87
N ALA A 355 9.16 -1.31 11.68
CA ALA A 355 10.27 -0.54 11.12
C ALA A 355 9.99 -0.12 9.67
N SER A 356 9.36 -0.99 8.85
CA SER A 356 8.99 -0.69 7.46
C SER A 356 7.99 0.45 7.37
N VAL A 357 6.91 0.41 8.17
CA VAL A 357 5.92 1.50 8.19
C VAL A 357 6.56 2.82 8.64
N LEU A 358 7.44 2.77 9.66
CA LEU A 358 8.15 3.98 10.11
C LEU A 358 9.14 4.51 9.06
N ALA A 359 9.77 3.64 8.27
CA ALA A 359 10.64 4.04 7.16
C ALA A 359 9.83 4.72 6.04
N ASP A 360 8.66 4.19 5.68
CA ASP A 360 7.75 4.79 4.71
C ASP A 360 7.25 6.17 5.16
N VAL A 361 6.84 6.31 6.42
CA VAL A 361 6.43 7.60 6.99
C VAL A 361 7.56 8.62 6.87
N ARG A 362 8.79 8.24 7.20
CA ARG A 362 9.96 9.11 7.07
C ARG A 362 10.25 9.51 5.62
N LEU A 363 10.08 8.57 4.68
CA LEU A 363 10.21 8.86 3.27
C LEU A 363 9.18 9.92 2.85
N GLN A 364 7.90 9.73 3.18
CA GLN A 364 6.83 10.67 2.85
C GLN A 364 7.03 12.05 3.50
N GLU A 365 7.55 12.12 4.73
CA GLU A 365 7.87 13.37 5.42
C GLU A 365 9.11 14.09 4.84
N SER A 366 10.04 13.35 4.21
CA SER A 366 11.26 13.91 3.63
C SER A 366 11.07 14.56 2.27
N ILE A 367 9.98 14.24 1.56
CA ILE A 367 9.70 14.72 0.21
C ILE A 367 8.91 16.02 0.28
N THR A 368 9.46 17.07 -0.34
CA THR A 368 8.83 18.38 -0.48
C THR A 368 8.36 18.59 -1.92
N GLY A 369 7.07 19.00 -2.12
CA GLY A 369 6.55 19.41 -3.43
C GLY A 369 6.06 18.28 -4.34
N HIS A 370 6.19 18.45 -5.67
CA HIS A 370 5.59 17.61 -6.71
C HIS A 370 6.27 16.24 -6.94
N ALA A 371 7.46 16.02 -6.36
CA ALA A 371 8.26 14.80 -6.58
C ALA A 371 7.77 13.56 -5.81
N ARG A 372 6.70 13.69 -5.00
CA ARG A 372 6.25 12.60 -4.09
C ARG A 372 5.95 11.31 -4.84
N ALA A 373 5.11 11.35 -5.86
CA ALA A 373 4.74 10.17 -6.64
C ALA A 373 5.98 9.49 -7.25
N THR A 374 6.90 10.28 -7.79
CA THR A 374 8.12 9.79 -8.44
C THR A 374 9.08 9.11 -7.45
N VAL A 375 9.30 9.73 -6.28
CA VAL A 375 10.20 9.17 -5.26
C VAL A 375 9.59 7.90 -4.65
N THR A 376 8.27 7.86 -4.44
CA THR A 376 7.58 6.64 -3.96
C THR A 376 7.67 5.51 -4.99
N SER A 377 7.46 5.80 -6.28
CA SER A 377 7.63 4.81 -7.36
C SER A 377 9.07 4.29 -7.44
N LEU A 378 10.06 5.16 -7.24
CA LEU A 378 11.47 4.77 -7.21
C LEU A 378 11.78 3.85 -6.00
N ALA A 379 11.17 4.13 -4.83
CA ALA A 379 11.28 3.25 -3.66
C ALA A 379 10.66 1.87 -3.93
N GLY A 380 9.48 1.82 -4.56
CA GLY A 380 8.82 0.57 -4.96
C GLY A 380 9.66 -0.24 -5.94
N LEU A 381 10.21 0.40 -6.98
CA LEU A 381 11.10 -0.26 -7.93
C LEU A 381 12.37 -0.80 -7.24
N GLY A 382 12.97 -0.01 -6.34
CA GLY A 382 14.13 -0.44 -5.55
C GLY A 382 13.82 -1.64 -4.66
N THR A 383 12.63 -1.67 -4.05
CA THR A 383 12.13 -2.80 -3.27
C THR A 383 11.94 -4.02 -4.16
N GLY A 384 11.27 -3.91 -5.31
CA GLY A 384 11.03 -5.02 -6.22
C GLY A 384 12.33 -5.64 -6.76
N LEU A 385 13.28 -4.83 -7.20
CA LEU A 385 14.60 -5.32 -7.66
C LEU A 385 15.38 -5.95 -6.51
N GLY A 386 15.34 -5.35 -5.31
CA GLY A 386 15.96 -5.92 -4.12
C GLY A 386 15.40 -7.29 -3.76
N THR A 387 14.08 -7.47 -3.85
CA THR A 387 13.39 -8.74 -3.61
C THR A 387 13.85 -9.84 -4.58
N VAL A 388 13.98 -9.52 -5.87
CA VAL A 388 14.55 -10.45 -6.88
C VAL A 388 15.97 -10.87 -6.50
N LEU A 389 16.81 -9.93 -6.06
CA LEU A 389 18.18 -10.24 -5.62
C LEU A 389 18.20 -11.15 -4.38
N VAL A 390 17.29 -10.93 -3.43
CA VAL A 390 17.17 -11.78 -2.23
C VAL A 390 16.71 -13.18 -2.61
N TYR A 391 15.76 -13.35 -3.53
CA TYR A 391 15.37 -14.68 -4.03
C TYR A 391 16.53 -15.41 -4.69
N GLY A 392 17.34 -14.71 -5.51
CA GLY A 392 18.54 -15.29 -6.11
C GLY A 392 19.61 -15.68 -5.07
N ALA A 393 19.83 -14.82 -4.06
CA ALA A 393 20.77 -15.12 -2.98
C ALA A 393 20.28 -16.28 -2.10
N TYR A 394 18.97 -16.35 -1.84
CA TYR A 394 18.35 -17.46 -1.10
C TYR A 394 18.50 -18.79 -1.86
N ALA A 395 18.24 -18.78 -3.18
CA ALA A 395 18.46 -19.94 -4.05
C ALA A 395 19.89 -20.46 -3.91
N ALA A 396 20.89 -19.59 -4.09
CA ALA A 396 22.30 -19.99 -4.01
C ALA A 396 22.69 -20.48 -2.59
N ALA A 397 22.21 -19.82 -1.53
CA ALA A 397 22.50 -20.24 -0.16
C ALA A 397 21.86 -21.57 0.18
N SER A 398 20.66 -21.84 -0.31
CA SER A 398 19.91 -23.07 -0.01
C SER A 398 20.49 -24.33 -0.67
N GLU A 399 21.38 -24.18 -1.67
CA GLU A 399 22.12 -25.32 -2.26
C GLU A 399 23.18 -25.89 -1.29
N VAL A 400 23.68 -25.06 -0.37
CA VAL A 400 24.78 -25.42 0.53
C VAL A 400 24.35 -25.51 2.00
N THR A 401 23.17 -24.96 2.33
CA THR A 401 22.66 -24.92 3.72
C THR A 401 21.15 -25.12 3.77
N GLY A 402 20.62 -25.53 4.92
CA GLY A 402 19.17 -25.62 5.13
C GLY A 402 18.52 -24.26 5.43
N HIS A 403 17.18 -24.21 5.34
CA HIS A 403 16.37 -23.00 5.57
C HIS A 403 16.67 -22.32 6.92
N ALA A 404 16.83 -23.08 8.01
CA ALA A 404 17.15 -22.54 9.33
C ALA A 404 18.44 -21.71 9.34
N THR A 405 19.48 -22.18 8.64
CA THR A 405 20.76 -21.47 8.52
C THR A 405 20.61 -20.19 7.70
N VAL A 406 19.89 -20.26 6.56
CA VAL A 406 19.67 -19.07 5.71
C VAL A 406 18.92 -17.98 6.48
N PHE A 407 17.86 -18.36 7.21
CA PHE A 407 17.11 -17.41 8.05
C PHE A 407 17.99 -16.82 9.18
N THR A 408 18.80 -17.66 9.83
CA THR A 408 19.73 -17.21 10.91
C THR A 408 20.75 -16.20 10.36
N VAL A 409 21.36 -16.50 9.23
CA VAL A 409 22.36 -15.62 8.58
C VAL A 409 21.71 -14.32 8.07
N SER A 410 20.45 -14.39 7.66
CA SER A 410 19.65 -13.22 7.24
C SER A 410 19.41 -12.20 8.37
N ALA A 411 19.70 -12.51 9.62
CA ALA A 411 19.76 -11.55 10.71
C ALA A 411 20.95 -10.57 10.61
N LEU A 412 22.06 -10.94 9.94
CA LEU A 412 23.26 -10.12 9.85
C LEU A 412 23.02 -8.78 9.12
N PRO A 413 22.38 -8.72 7.94
CA PRO A 413 22.03 -7.44 7.30
C PRO A 413 21.23 -6.52 8.21
N TYR A 414 20.30 -7.06 9.00
CA TYR A 414 19.53 -6.26 9.95
C TYR A 414 20.36 -5.80 11.15
N ALA A 415 21.29 -6.61 11.64
CA ALA A 415 22.23 -6.17 12.68
C ALA A 415 23.12 -5.02 12.18
N VAL A 416 23.61 -5.10 10.95
CA VAL A 416 24.38 -4.02 10.30
C VAL A 416 23.52 -2.77 10.12
N LEU A 417 22.27 -2.93 9.66
CA LEU A 417 21.33 -1.81 9.53
C LEU A 417 21.03 -1.15 10.88
N ALA A 418 20.80 -1.94 11.93
CA ALA A 418 20.60 -1.43 13.29
C ALA A 418 21.80 -0.63 13.79
N LEU A 419 23.01 -1.12 13.56
CA LEU A 419 24.23 -0.41 13.89
C LEU A 419 24.37 0.91 13.09
N ALA A 420 24.12 0.87 11.80
CA ALA A 420 24.15 2.07 10.95
C ALA A 420 23.14 3.13 11.38
N LEU A 421 21.90 2.71 11.74
CA LEU A 421 20.90 3.60 12.31
C LEU A 421 21.33 4.18 13.66
N PHE A 422 21.89 3.35 14.54
CA PHE A 422 22.38 3.78 15.84
C PHE A 422 23.50 4.81 15.72
N LEU A 423 24.41 4.62 14.76
CA LEU A 423 25.52 5.56 14.47
C LEU A 423 25.05 6.82 13.71
N GLY A 424 23.76 6.91 13.36
CA GLY A 424 23.19 8.09 12.71
C GLY A 424 23.45 8.18 11.21
N ALA A 425 23.78 7.07 10.54
CA ALA A 425 24.00 7.03 9.09
C ALA A 425 22.76 7.45 8.28
N PHE A 426 21.56 7.25 8.84
CA PHE A 426 20.26 7.58 8.24
C PHE A 426 19.56 8.78 8.89
N ARG A 427 20.27 9.64 9.66
CA ARG A 427 19.66 10.84 10.25
C ARG A 427 18.95 11.67 9.19
N THR A 428 17.69 11.95 9.43
CA THR A 428 16.87 12.86 8.63
C THR A 428 16.85 14.26 9.29
N ARG A 429 16.46 15.29 8.53
CA ARG A 429 16.52 16.72 8.91
C ARG A 429 15.78 17.10 10.21
N ARG A 430 15.00 16.17 10.80
CA ARG A 430 14.25 16.42 12.04
C ARG A 430 15.13 16.64 13.28
N ASP A 431 16.42 16.24 13.21
CA ASP A 431 17.38 16.41 14.30
C ASP A 431 18.22 17.70 14.16
N GLU A 432 18.15 18.39 13.03
CA GLU A 432 18.65 19.76 12.89
C GLU A 432 17.56 20.68 13.46
N ALA A 433 17.73 21.13 14.70
CA ALA A 433 16.88 22.17 15.27
C ALA A 433 16.76 23.33 14.25
N PRO A 434 15.57 23.89 14.00
CA PRO A 434 15.47 25.08 13.18
C PRO A 434 16.44 26.11 13.78
N PRO A 435 17.14 26.89 12.95
CA PRO A 435 17.96 27.97 13.47
C PRO A 435 17.07 28.76 14.43
N ARG A 436 17.53 28.95 15.65
CA ARG A 436 16.80 29.72 16.64
C ARG A 436 16.39 31.00 15.93
N PRO A 437 15.10 31.39 15.92
CA PRO A 437 14.72 32.70 15.40
C PRO A 437 15.68 33.69 16.10
N GLY A 438 16.33 34.53 15.32
CA GLY A 438 17.32 35.44 15.79
C GLY A 438 16.84 36.09 17.07
N SER A 439 17.72 36.24 18.04
CA SER A 439 17.34 36.78 19.33
C SER A 439 16.59 38.10 19.08
N ALA A 440 15.68 38.47 19.94
CA ALA A 440 14.95 39.75 19.81
C ALA A 440 15.93 40.94 19.59
N ALA A 441 17.19 40.76 19.92
CA ALA A 441 18.29 41.68 19.61
C ALA A 441 18.61 41.78 18.11
N ASP A 442 18.62 40.65 17.36
CA ASP A 442 18.93 40.66 15.91
C ASP A 442 17.79 41.31 15.10
N VAL A 443 16.55 41.17 15.57
CA VAL A 443 15.36 41.81 14.95
C VAL A 443 15.38 43.32 15.24
N ALA A 444 15.77 43.73 16.45
CA ALA A 444 15.87 45.13 16.82
C ALA A 444 17.01 45.85 16.07
N GLU A 445 18.12 45.15 15.83
CA GLU A 445 19.26 45.69 15.08
C GLU A 445 18.95 45.83 13.59
N ALA A 446 18.15 44.91 13.03
CA ALA A 446 17.68 45.00 11.64
C ALA A 446 16.63 46.13 11.45
N GLU A 447 15.73 46.34 12.43
CA GLU A 447 14.77 47.45 12.41
C GLU A 447 15.48 48.82 12.55
N ASP A 448 16.51 48.94 13.41
CA ASP A 448 17.28 50.18 13.57
C ASP A 448 18.13 50.48 12.33
N ALA A 449 18.71 49.46 11.68
CA ALA A 449 19.42 49.61 10.42
C ALA A 449 18.51 50.10 9.27
N THR A 450 17.27 49.59 9.22
CA THR A 450 16.25 50.01 8.22
C THR A 450 15.81 51.47 8.47
N LYS A 451 15.53 51.84 9.70
CA LYS A 451 15.20 53.22 10.08
C LYS A 451 16.33 54.22 9.80
N ALA A 452 17.55 53.80 10.04
CA ALA A 452 18.72 54.64 9.72
C ALA A 452 18.89 54.90 8.20
N LYS A 453 18.55 53.86 7.40
CA LYS A 453 18.62 53.98 5.94
C LYS A 453 17.50 54.89 5.38
N ASP A 454 16.30 54.77 5.89
CA ASP A 454 15.16 55.62 5.51
C ASP A 454 15.36 57.07 5.95
N ALA A 455 15.99 57.32 7.09
CA ALA A 455 16.32 58.65 7.56
C ALA A 455 17.45 59.32 6.71
N ALA A 456 18.40 58.52 6.22
CA ALA A 456 19.46 58.99 5.32
C ALA A 456 18.92 59.35 3.91
N GLU A 457 17.94 58.59 3.45
CA GLU A 457 17.31 58.80 2.15
C GLU A 457 16.38 60.05 2.14
N GLN A 458 15.73 60.34 3.25
CA GLN A 458 14.93 61.56 3.46
C GLN A 458 15.77 62.83 3.63
N ALA A 459 16.97 62.73 4.22
CA ALA A 459 17.90 63.86 4.38
C ALA A 459 18.62 64.25 3.07
N GLY A 460 18.66 63.34 2.08
CA GLY A 460 19.28 63.58 0.76
C GLY A 460 18.34 64.24 -0.29
N ALA A 461 17.06 64.48 0.05
CA ALA A 461 16.04 64.94 -0.89
C ALA A 461 15.61 66.41 -0.72
N GLU A 462 16.43 67.29 -0.10
CA GLU A 462 16.15 68.72 -0.14
C GLU A 462 16.64 69.33 -1.48
N PRO A 463 15.76 69.94 -2.27
CA PRO A 463 16.17 70.63 -3.46
C PRO A 463 16.75 71.99 -3.11
N SER A 464 18.02 72.20 -3.48
CA SER A 464 18.62 73.54 -3.53
C SER A 464 17.90 74.37 -4.57
N GLY A 465 17.10 75.36 -4.05
CA GLY A 465 16.50 76.43 -4.83
C GLY A 465 17.47 77.55 -5.08
#